data_7ae97ba9ddd2884f90ec53a42e94982e
#
_entry.id   7ae97ba9ddd2884f90ec53a42e94982e
#
_cell.length_a   1.000
_cell.length_b   1.000
_cell.length_c   1.000
_cell.angle_alpha   90.00
_cell.angle_beta   90.00
_cell.angle_gamma   90.00
#
_symmetry.space_group_name_H-M   'P 1'
#
loop_
_entity.id
_entity.type
_entity.pdbx_description
1 polymer ?
#
loop_
_entity_poly.entity_id
_entity_poly.type
_entity_poly.pdbx_seq_one_letter_code
_entity_poly.pdbx_strand_id
1 'polypeptide(L)'
;MENKNQTMLQRGITLLIVIIGNAMYAAVAVLFLLPSGLPTGGTTGIALLVNRLTGLSVSMFVLGFNIVMLVVGFIFLGKKFAFTTIVSTFTYPVCLELFGQIFANVHFTDDIWLNTIFSGLGIGVGLGSVIRMGASTGGMDIPPLILNKYFKIPVSVSLNVFDICILLGQAILIPPEMLLYGVILVITYTTVLNKVLLLGGSKMEVKIISRNPEQIRQAIIGHLDRGLTILRAEGGYSQEDRQVLLVVVSNRELHQLERIVKNIDPESFVIVSEVREVRGRGFSLTKEHKSTQSEGNSASVNVK
;
A
#
# COMPACT_ATOMS: atom_id res chain seq x y z
N MET A 1 -12.92 15.62 23.06
CA MET A 1 -12.83 16.50 21.86
C MET A 1 -11.61 16.17 20.99
N GLU A 2 -10.47 15.82 21.56
CA GLU A 2 -9.19 15.49 20.87
C GLU A 2 -9.31 14.33 19.87
N ASN A 3 -10.02 13.28 20.22
CA ASN A 3 -10.18 12.08 19.38
C ASN A 3 -11.04 12.32 18.10
N LYS A 4 -11.94 13.33 18.13
CA LYS A 4 -12.79 13.68 16.99
C LYS A 4 -12.04 14.53 15.96
N ASN A 5 -11.14 15.40 16.42
CA ASN A 5 -10.30 16.23 15.55
C ASN A 5 -9.20 15.42 14.85
N GLN A 6 -8.61 14.43 15.53
CA GLN A 6 -7.65 13.51 14.91
C GLN A 6 -8.30 12.67 13.81
N THR A 7 -9.54 12.21 14.01
CA THR A 7 -10.29 11.45 13.00
C THR A 7 -10.69 12.33 11.80
N MET A 8 -11.01 13.60 11.98
CA MET A 8 -11.29 14.53 10.89
C MET A 8 -10.05 14.86 10.07
N LEU A 9 -8.92 15.13 10.72
CA LEU A 9 -7.65 15.40 10.05
C LEU A 9 -7.19 14.19 9.21
N GLN A 10 -7.31 12.99 9.76
CA GLN A 10 -6.97 11.76 9.03
C GLN A 10 -7.87 11.54 7.79
N ARG A 11 -9.17 11.84 7.90
CA ARG A 11 -10.08 11.77 6.76
C ARG A 11 -9.72 12.81 5.68
N GLY A 12 -9.38 14.03 6.08
CA GLY A 12 -8.93 15.08 5.17
C GLY A 12 -7.66 14.67 4.40
N ILE A 13 -6.67 14.12 5.10
CA ILE A 13 -5.44 13.61 4.49
C ILE A 13 -5.73 12.46 3.51
N THR A 14 -6.61 11.53 3.89
CA THR A 14 -7.02 10.44 3.01
C THR A 14 -7.64 10.95 1.72
N LEU A 15 -8.58 11.90 1.80
CA LEU A 15 -9.22 12.48 0.63
C LEU A 15 -8.22 13.25 -0.25
N LEU A 16 -7.32 14.00 0.35
CA LEU A 16 -6.26 14.72 -0.38
C LEU A 16 -5.36 13.77 -1.16
N ILE A 17 -4.91 12.67 -0.54
CA ILE A 17 -4.09 11.65 -1.21
C ILE A 17 -4.86 10.98 -2.34
N VAL A 18 -6.15 10.71 -2.15
CA VAL A 18 -7.02 10.13 -3.18
C VAL A 18 -7.16 11.08 -4.37
N ILE A 19 -7.37 12.37 -4.15
CA ILE A 19 -7.46 13.38 -5.22
C ILE A 19 -6.13 13.49 -5.96
N ILE A 20 -5.01 13.64 -5.24
CA ILE A 20 -3.68 13.74 -5.85
C ILE A 20 -3.33 12.47 -6.64
N GLY A 21 -3.62 11.29 -6.10
CA GLY A 21 -3.37 10.01 -6.77
C GLY A 21 -4.13 9.87 -8.08
N ASN A 22 -5.41 10.27 -8.10
CA ASN A 22 -6.23 10.28 -9.31
C ASN A 22 -5.75 11.33 -10.32
N ALA A 23 -5.41 12.54 -9.87
CA ALA A 23 -4.88 13.59 -10.72
C ALA A 23 -3.56 13.19 -11.36
N MET A 24 -2.65 12.56 -10.58
CA MET A 24 -1.38 12.04 -11.08
C MET A 24 -1.61 10.94 -12.12
N TYR A 25 -2.53 10.01 -11.86
CA TYR A 25 -2.88 8.97 -12.84
C TYR A 25 -3.41 9.60 -14.14
N ALA A 26 -4.35 10.54 -14.04
CA ALA A 26 -4.91 11.24 -15.20
C ALA A 26 -3.85 12.03 -15.99
N ALA A 27 -2.96 12.75 -15.29
CA ALA A 27 -1.88 13.50 -15.93
C ALA A 27 -0.94 12.60 -16.72
N VAL A 28 -0.53 11.48 -16.13
CA VAL A 28 0.34 10.48 -16.78
C VAL A 28 -0.35 9.84 -17.98
N ALA A 29 -1.65 9.54 -17.86
CA ALA A 29 -2.42 8.99 -18.97
C ALA A 29 -2.48 9.96 -20.16
N VAL A 30 -2.70 11.26 -19.90
CA VAL A 30 -2.77 12.29 -20.94
C VAL A 30 -1.40 12.59 -21.56
N LEU A 31 -0.34 12.60 -20.76
CA LEU A 31 0.99 13.03 -21.21
C LEU A 31 1.77 11.93 -21.93
N PHE A 32 1.58 10.66 -21.55
CA PHE A 32 2.40 9.55 -22.03
C PHE A 32 1.57 8.43 -22.68
N LEU A 33 0.44 8.04 -22.07
CA LEU A 33 -0.33 6.89 -22.53
C LEU A 33 -1.17 7.18 -23.77
N LEU A 34 -2.01 8.21 -23.72
CA LEU A 34 -2.95 8.55 -24.82
C LEU A 34 -2.23 8.98 -26.09
N PRO A 35 -1.22 9.89 -26.06
CA PRO A 35 -0.54 10.34 -27.25
C PRO A 35 0.21 9.21 -27.98
N SER A 36 0.79 8.28 -27.24
CA SER A 36 1.54 7.15 -27.81
C SER A 36 0.63 6.01 -28.34
N GLY A 37 -0.68 6.09 -28.08
CA GLY A 37 -1.62 5.03 -28.49
C GLY A 37 -1.34 3.66 -27.83
N LEU A 38 -0.62 3.65 -26.72
CA LEU A 38 -0.27 2.43 -26.00
C LEU A 38 -1.53 1.69 -25.51
N PRO A 39 -1.63 0.38 -25.78
CA PRO A 39 -2.68 -0.43 -25.19
C PRO A 39 -2.42 -0.58 -23.68
N THR A 40 -3.48 -0.55 -22.93
CA THR A 40 -3.42 -0.70 -21.47
C THR A 40 -4.54 -1.57 -20.94
N GLY A 41 -4.41 -2.05 -19.72
CA GLY A 41 -5.49 -2.70 -18.99
C GLY A 41 -6.48 -1.72 -18.37
N GLY A 42 -7.28 -2.22 -17.44
CA GLY A 42 -8.22 -1.45 -16.65
C GLY A 42 -9.34 -0.77 -17.46
N THR A 43 -10.03 0.15 -16.80
CA THR A 43 -11.14 0.90 -17.44
C THR A 43 -10.67 1.71 -18.63
N THR A 44 -9.48 2.31 -18.55
CA THR A 44 -8.90 3.11 -19.63
C THR A 44 -8.63 2.24 -20.87
N GLY A 45 -8.16 1.00 -20.70
CA GLY A 45 -7.96 0.05 -21.78
C GLY A 45 -9.28 -0.31 -22.48
N ILE A 46 -10.32 -0.59 -21.71
CA ILE A 46 -11.66 -0.83 -22.27
C ILE A 46 -12.18 0.44 -22.98
N ALA A 47 -11.99 1.62 -22.39
CA ALA A 47 -12.41 2.89 -22.95
C ALA A 47 -11.72 3.19 -24.30
N LEU A 48 -10.42 2.90 -24.40
CA LEU A 48 -9.66 3.03 -25.67
C LEU A 48 -10.19 2.10 -26.74
N LEU A 49 -10.52 0.86 -26.38
CA LEU A 49 -11.12 -0.11 -27.28
C LEU A 49 -12.48 0.41 -27.82
N VAL A 50 -13.34 0.88 -26.90
CA VAL A 50 -14.65 1.43 -27.26
C VAL A 50 -14.51 2.70 -28.10
N ASN A 51 -13.59 3.60 -27.72
CA ASN A 51 -13.32 4.82 -28.49
C ASN A 51 -12.91 4.50 -29.94
N ARG A 52 -12.05 3.53 -30.15
CA ARG A 52 -11.64 3.09 -31.51
C ARG A 52 -12.80 2.50 -32.34
N LEU A 53 -13.76 1.84 -31.69
CA LEU A 53 -14.89 1.21 -32.35
C LEU A 53 -16.07 2.18 -32.62
N THR A 54 -16.30 3.11 -31.68
CA THR A 54 -17.52 3.92 -31.65
C THR A 54 -17.28 5.43 -31.75
N GLY A 55 -16.04 5.89 -31.53
CA GLY A 55 -15.70 7.31 -31.43
C GLY A 55 -16.13 7.97 -30.11
N LEU A 56 -16.68 7.21 -29.14
CA LEU A 56 -17.08 7.74 -27.85
C LEU A 56 -15.84 8.24 -27.07
N SER A 57 -15.96 9.42 -26.46
CA SER A 57 -14.88 10.00 -25.65
C SER A 57 -14.44 9.05 -24.53
N VAL A 58 -13.12 8.89 -24.36
CA VAL A 58 -12.52 8.05 -23.30
C VAL A 58 -13.02 8.50 -21.92
N SER A 59 -13.02 9.79 -21.63
CA SER A 59 -13.49 10.36 -20.35
C SER A 59 -14.95 10.03 -20.06
N MET A 60 -15.81 10.13 -21.08
CA MET A 60 -17.26 9.84 -20.95
C MET A 60 -17.49 8.35 -20.67
N PHE A 61 -16.81 7.46 -21.40
CA PHE A 61 -16.90 6.03 -21.14
C PHE A 61 -16.42 5.68 -19.74
N VAL A 62 -15.25 6.19 -19.33
CA VAL A 62 -14.67 5.96 -17.99
C VAL A 62 -15.63 6.43 -16.91
N LEU A 63 -16.24 7.60 -17.06
CA LEU A 63 -17.22 8.10 -16.08
C LEU A 63 -18.42 7.14 -15.94
N GLY A 64 -19.02 6.73 -17.04
CA GLY A 64 -20.16 5.81 -17.04
C GLY A 64 -19.82 4.46 -16.44
N PHE A 65 -18.68 3.87 -16.85
CA PHE A 65 -18.20 2.60 -16.32
C PHE A 65 -17.89 2.68 -14.81
N ASN A 66 -17.25 3.77 -14.39
CA ASN A 66 -16.91 3.98 -12.97
C ASN A 66 -18.15 4.12 -12.09
N ILE A 67 -19.23 4.73 -12.58
CA ILE A 67 -20.50 4.80 -11.85
C ILE A 67 -21.08 3.38 -11.64
N VAL A 68 -21.06 2.55 -12.67
CA VAL A 68 -21.51 1.14 -12.54
C VAL A 68 -20.66 0.38 -11.54
N MET A 69 -19.33 0.50 -11.64
CA MET A 69 -18.41 -0.16 -10.73
C MET A 69 -18.51 0.36 -9.28
N LEU A 70 -18.82 1.64 -9.09
CA LEU A 70 -19.09 2.21 -7.78
C LEU A 70 -20.28 1.52 -7.10
N VAL A 71 -21.37 1.27 -7.86
CA VAL A 71 -22.55 0.53 -7.35
C VAL A 71 -22.15 -0.90 -6.96
N VAL A 72 -21.38 -1.59 -7.80
CA VAL A 72 -20.84 -2.93 -7.48
C VAL A 72 -19.96 -2.87 -6.22
N GLY A 73 -19.06 -1.91 -6.14
CA GLY A 73 -18.21 -1.70 -4.97
C GLY A 73 -19.02 -1.42 -3.68
N PHE A 74 -20.08 -0.63 -3.79
CA PHE A 74 -20.98 -0.37 -2.66
C PHE A 74 -21.62 -1.65 -2.13
N ILE A 75 -22.12 -2.51 -3.02
CA ILE A 75 -22.78 -3.77 -2.65
C ILE A 75 -21.79 -4.73 -1.98
N PHE A 76 -20.61 -4.95 -2.57
CA PHE A 76 -19.67 -5.99 -2.12
C PHE A 76 -18.67 -5.50 -1.06
N LEU A 77 -18.18 -4.26 -1.16
CA LEU A 77 -17.16 -3.70 -0.27
C LEU A 77 -17.75 -2.84 0.86
N GLY A 78 -18.97 -2.34 0.67
CA GLY A 78 -19.74 -1.66 1.71
C GLY A 78 -19.62 -0.14 1.69
N LYS A 79 -20.43 0.52 2.57
CA LYS A 79 -20.63 1.98 2.59
C LYS A 79 -19.34 2.79 2.77
N LYS A 80 -18.43 2.35 3.64
CA LYS A 80 -17.19 3.08 3.94
C LYS A 80 -16.28 3.17 2.71
N PHE A 81 -16.18 2.08 1.95
CA PHE A 81 -15.45 2.03 0.69
C PHE A 81 -16.07 2.96 -0.36
N ALA A 82 -17.41 2.89 -0.52
CA ALA A 82 -18.11 3.70 -1.50
C ALA A 82 -17.92 5.20 -1.25
N PHE A 83 -17.98 5.68 -0.01
CA PHE A 83 -17.76 7.08 0.32
C PHE A 83 -16.40 7.62 -0.09
N THR A 84 -15.33 6.82 0.07
CA THR A 84 -13.99 7.21 -0.37
C THR A 84 -13.84 7.11 -1.88
N THR A 85 -14.50 6.15 -2.50
CA THR A 85 -14.44 5.89 -3.95
C THR A 85 -15.28 6.87 -4.77
N ILE A 86 -16.38 7.43 -4.22
CA ILE A 86 -17.17 8.48 -4.89
C ILE A 86 -16.26 9.62 -5.36
N VAL A 87 -15.34 10.09 -4.51
CA VAL A 87 -14.42 11.17 -4.88
C VAL A 87 -13.58 10.78 -6.10
N SER A 88 -13.02 9.58 -6.11
CA SER A 88 -12.22 9.07 -7.24
C SER A 88 -13.05 8.93 -8.52
N THR A 89 -14.28 8.41 -8.41
CA THR A 89 -15.19 8.17 -9.54
C THR A 89 -15.38 9.41 -10.40
N PHE A 90 -15.39 10.59 -9.77
CA PHE A 90 -15.52 11.86 -10.49
C PHE A 90 -14.15 12.53 -10.73
N THR A 91 -13.22 12.46 -9.79
CA THR A 91 -11.92 13.14 -9.91
C THR A 91 -11.12 12.64 -11.11
N TYR A 92 -11.03 11.33 -11.32
CA TYR A 92 -10.21 10.79 -12.41
C TYR A 92 -10.72 11.20 -13.81
N PRO A 93 -12.01 11.00 -14.18
CA PRO A 93 -12.51 11.41 -15.49
C PRO A 93 -12.45 12.94 -15.71
N VAL A 94 -12.73 13.71 -14.65
CA VAL A 94 -12.65 15.19 -14.73
C VAL A 94 -11.20 15.63 -14.95
N CYS A 95 -10.24 15.08 -14.21
CA CYS A 95 -8.83 15.38 -14.43
C CYS A 95 -8.36 14.91 -15.81
N LEU A 96 -8.82 13.76 -16.30
CA LEU A 96 -8.50 13.26 -17.63
C LEU A 96 -8.93 14.24 -18.72
N GLU A 97 -10.15 14.77 -18.62
CA GLU A 97 -10.70 15.76 -19.56
C GLU A 97 -9.96 17.10 -19.46
N LEU A 98 -9.81 17.64 -18.24
CA LEU A 98 -9.12 18.91 -18.00
C LEU A 98 -7.68 18.87 -18.48
N PHE A 99 -6.94 17.84 -18.12
CA PHE A 99 -5.54 17.69 -18.53
C PHE A 99 -5.42 17.43 -20.04
N GLY A 100 -6.39 16.73 -20.64
CA GLY A 100 -6.48 16.57 -22.09
C GLY A 100 -6.57 17.91 -22.82
N GLN A 101 -7.30 18.87 -22.27
CA GLN A 101 -7.39 20.24 -22.83
C GLN A 101 -6.15 21.08 -22.52
N ILE A 102 -5.65 21.04 -21.27
CA ILE A 102 -4.49 21.84 -20.83
C ILE A 102 -3.21 21.41 -21.54
N PHE A 103 -3.01 20.09 -21.67
CA PHE A 103 -1.79 19.51 -22.25
C PHE A 103 -1.95 19.08 -23.71
N ALA A 104 -3.00 19.54 -24.40
CA ALA A 104 -3.28 19.17 -25.80
C ALA A 104 -2.07 19.37 -26.75
N ASN A 105 -1.23 20.39 -26.47
CA ASN A 105 -0.06 20.74 -27.28
C ASN A 105 1.26 20.35 -26.60
N VAL A 106 1.22 19.63 -25.49
CA VAL A 106 2.44 19.21 -24.77
C VAL A 106 2.82 17.80 -25.21
N HIS A 107 3.98 17.69 -25.80
CA HIS A 107 4.56 16.44 -26.24
C HIS A 107 5.93 16.26 -25.64
N PHE A 108 6.12 15.25 -24.80
CA PHE A 108 7.39 15.04 -24.10
C PHE A 108 8.35 14.19 -24.92
N THR A 109 7.86 13.15 -25.58
CA THR A 109 8.70 12.22 -26.33
C THR A 109 7.88 11.38 -27.30
N ASP A 110 8.48 11.08 -28.46
CA ASP A 110 7.93 10.12 -29.44
C ASP A 110 8.39 8.69 -29.17
N ASP A 111 9.32 8.51 -28.21
CA ASP A 111 9.83 7.19 -27.86
C ASP A 111 8.79 6.37 -27.10
N ILE A 112 8.29 5.32 -27.74
CA ILE A 112 7.28 4.43 -27.18
C ILE A 112 7.78 3.74 -25.91
N TRP A 113 9.09 3.42 -25.84
CA TRP A 113 9.67 2.78 -24.68
C TRP A 113 9.64 3.70 -23.45
N LEU A 114 10.06 4.96 -23.62
CA LEU A 114 9.99 5.97 -22.57
C LEU A 114 8.53 6.20 -22.14
N ASN A 115 7.61 6.34 -23.10
CA ASN A 115 6.19 6.48 -22.81
C ASN A 115 5.64 5.29 -22.01
N THR A 116 6.05 4.06 -22.34
CA THR A 116 5.64 2.85 -21.62
C THR A 116 6.12 2.85 -20.18
N ILE A 117 7.40 3.15 -19.95
CA ILE A 117 7.99 3.14 -18.59
C ILE A 117 7.39 4.25 -17.72
N PHE A 118 7.34 5.50 -18.22
CA PHE A 118 6.80 6.62 -17.45
C PHE A 118 5.30 6.48 -17.19
N SER A 119 4.54 5.94 -18.14
CA SER A 119 3.14 5.56 -17.91
C SER A 119 3.02 4.52 -16.79
N GLY A 120 3.82 3.45 -16.86
CA GLY A 120 3.80 2.38 -15.85
C GLY A 120 4.16 2.88 -14.45
N LEU A 121 5.22 3.69 -14.33
CA LEU A 121 5.64 4.27 -13.06
C LEU A 121 4.54 5.18 -12.47
N GLY A 122 4.04 6.12 -13.26
CA GLY A 122 3.08 7.10 -12.78
C GLY A 122 1.71 6.51 -12.47
N ILE A 123 1.20 5.60 -13.31
CA ILE A 123 -0.04 4.86 -13.05
C ILE A 123 0.11 4.03 -11.78
N GLY A 124 1.23 3.31 -11.62
CA GLY A 124 1.47 2.46 -10.46
C GLY A 124 1.50 3.23 -9.14
N VAL A 125 2.13 4.42 -9.12
CA VAL A 125 2.14 5.30 -7.93
C VAL A 125 0.76 5.91 -7.69
N GLY A 126 0.12 6.45 -8.72
CA GLY A 126 -1.20 7.08 -8.60
C GLY A 126 -2.26 6.09 -8.09
N LEU A 127 -2.46 4.99 -8.81
CA LEU A 127 -3.41 3.93 -8.47
C LEU A 127 -3.08 3.28 -7.12
N GLY A 128 -1.80 2.96 -6.89
CA GLY A 128 -1.34 2.37 -5.64
C GLY A 128 -1.62 3.27 -4.43
N SER A 129 -1.44 4.58 -4.58
CA SER A 129 -1.73 5.56 -3.52
C SER A 129 -3.22 5.61 -3.18
N VAL A 130 -4.10 5.57 -4.17
CA VAL A 130 -5.57 5.55 -4.00
C VAL A 130 -6.01 4.27 -3.28
N ILE A 131 -5.56 3.11 -3.75
CA ILE A 131 -5.94 1.80 -3.16
C ILE A 131 -5.42 1.68 -1.73
N ARG A 132 -4.21 2.17 -1.45
CA ARG A 132 -3.63 2.16 -0.11
C ARG A 132 -4.44 2.98 0.90
N MET A 133 -5.12 4.02 0.46
CA MET A 133 -6.03 4.81 1.31
C MET A 133 -7.39 4.11 1.53
N GLY A 134 -7.59 2.91 1.00
CA GLY A 134 -8.83 2.15 1.11
C GLY A 134 -9.91 2.65 0.17
N ALA A 135 -9.53 3.35 -0.90
CA ALA A 135 -10.39 3.77 -1.99
C ALA A 135 -10.08 2.97 -3.26
N SER A 136 -10.79 3.23 -4.33
CA SER A 136 -10.56 2.74 -5.70
C SER A 136 -10.59 3.94 -6.63
N THR A 137 -10.03 3.84 -7.83
CA THR A 137 -10.24 4.83 -8.89
C THR A 137 -11.69 4.80 -9.41
N GLY A 138 -12.48 3.86 -8.93
CA GLY A 138 -13.88 3.68 -9.27
C GLY A 138 -14.09 2.76 -10.48
N GLY A 139 -13.03 2.23 -11.06
CA GLY A 139 -13.05 1.47 -12.29
C GLY A 139 -12.84 -0.04 -12.15
N MET A 140 -12.08 -0.59 -13.08
CA MET A 140 -11.79 -2.03 -13.18
C MET A 140 -10.90 -2.56 -12.04
N ASP A 141 -10.42 -1.71 -11.14
CA ASP A 141 -9.72 -2.08 -9.91
C ASP A 141 -10.68 -2.56 -8.79
N ILE A 142 -12.00 -2.36 -8.92
CA ILE A 142 -13.00 -2.84 -7.94
C ILE A 142 -13.10 -4.37 -7.90
N PRO A 143 -13.21 -5.12 -9.03
CA PRO A 143 -13.21 -6.58 -9.01
C PRO A 143 -12.00 -7.19 -8.30
N PRO A 144 -10.74 -6.78 -8.53
CA PRO A 144 -9.58 -7.20 -7.75
C PRO A 144 -9.70 -6.96 -6.25
N LEU A 145 -10.27 -5.83 -5.83
CA LEU A 145 -10.50 -5.54 -4.40
C LEU A 145 -11.55 -6.47 -3.80
N ILE A 146 -12.58 -6.83 -4.55
CA ILE A 146 -13.59 -7.84 -4.14
C ILE A 146 -12.92 -9.20 -3.97
N LEU A 147 -12.11 -9.64 -4.95
CA LEU A 147 -11.36 -10.90 -4.87
C LEU A 147 -10.41 -10.92 -3.68
N ASN A 148 -9.73 -9.81 -3.40
CA ASN A 148 -8.89 -9.70 -2.22
C ASN A 148 -9.67 -9.82 -0.91
N LYS A 149 -10.85 -9.19 -0.82
CA LYS A 149 -11.68 -9.24 0.38
C LYS A 149 -12.17 -10.67 0.68
N TYR A 150 -12.67 -11.38 -0.32
CA TYR A 150 -13.34 -12.68 -0.12
C TYR A 150 -12.38 -13.87 -0.24
N PHE A 151 -11.43 -13.81 -1.17
CA PHE A 151 -10.52 -14.92 -1.50
C PHE A 151 -9.07 -14.69 -1.05
N LYS A 152 -8.74 -13.50 -0.51
CA LYS A 152 -7.39 -13.12 -0.08
C LYS A 152 -6.35 -13.13 -1.20
N ILE A 153 -6.78 -13.09 -2.45
CA ILE A 153 -5.87 -12.98 -3.60
C ILE A 153 -5.25 -11.58 -3.60
N PRO A 154 -3.94 -11.43 -3.75
CA PRO A 154 -3.30 -10.11 -3.83
C PRO A 154 -3.91 -9.25 -4.94
N VAL A 155 -4.17 -7.97 -4.65
CA VAL A 155 -4.79 -7.04 -5.62
C VAL A 155 -3.98 -6.94 -6.90
N SER A 156 -2.64 -6.85 -6.79
CA SER A 156 -1.73 -6.78 -7.94
C SER A 156 -1.82 -8.00 -8.86
N VAL A 157 -2.00 -9.21 -8.30
CA VAL A 157 -2.15 -10.44 -9.08
C VAL A 157 -3.46 -10.42 -9.87
N SER A 158 -4.57 -10.08 -9.19
CA SER A 158 -5.88 -10.00 -9.86
C SER A 158 -5.91 -8.91 -10.94
N LEU A 159 -5.30 -7.75 -10.68
CA LEU A 159 -5.14 -6.69 -11.68
C LEU A 159 -4.41 -7.20 -12.92
N ASN A 160 -3.25 -7.84 -12.74
CA ASN A 160 -2.49 -8.41 -13.87
C ASN A 160 -3.35 -9.34 -14.72
N VAL A 161 -4.12 -10.23 -14.10
CA VAL A 161 -4.96 -11.18 -14.83
C VAL A 161 -6.04 -10.45 -15.65
N PHE A 162 -6.78 -9.52 -15.01
CA PHE A 162 -7.82 -8.76 -15.72
C PHE A 162 -7.24 -7.92 -16.86
N ASP A 163 -6.11 -7.27 -16.61
CA ASP A 163 -5.48 -6.40 -17.60
C ASP A 163 -4.92 -7.16 -18.78
N ILE A 164 -4.33 -8.34 -18.55
CA ILE A 164 -3.92 -9.23 -19.65
C ILE A 164 -5.13 -9.69 -20.45
N CYS A 165 -6.25 -10.03 -19.81
CA CYS A 165 -7.49 -10.37 -20.54
C CYS A 165 -7.99 -9.19 -21.41
N ILE A 166 -7.93 -7.96 -20.89
CA ILE A 166 -8.31 -6.75 -21.63
C ILE A 166 -7.35 -6.51 -22.81
N LEU A 167 -6.04 -6.68 -22.59
CA LEU A 167 -5.04 -6.57 -23.67
C LEU A 167 -5.25 -7.61 -24.75
N LEU A 168 -5.56 -8.86 -24.40
CA LEU A 168 -5.89 -9.91 -25.37
C LEU A 168 -7.13 -9.55 -26.18
N GLY A 169 -8.14 -8.94 -25.54
CA GLY A 169 -9.31 -8.41 -26.26
C GLY A 169 -8.95 -7.30 -27.25
N GLN A 170 -7.95 -6.48 -26.96
CA GLN A 170 -7.43 -5.43 -27.83
C GLN A 170 -6.56 -5.98 -28.97
N ALA A 171 -6.03 -7.21 -28.86
CA ALA A 171 -5.10 -7.81 -29.82
C ALA A 171 -5.66 -7.90 -31.24
N ILE A 172 -6.98 -7.92 -31.40
CA ILE A 172 -7.66 -7.96 -32.71
C ILE A 172 -7.51 -6.62 -33.47
N LEU A 173 -7.32 -5.51 -32.72
CA LEU A 173 -7.32 -4.13 -33.27
C LEU A 173 -5.96 -3.46 -33.25
N ILE A 174 -4.95 -4.10 -32.64
CA ILE A 174 -3.66 -3.49 -32.33
C ILE A 174 -2.54 -4.37 -32.90
N PRO A 175 -1.48 -3.77 -33.49
CA PRO A 175 -0.32 -4.52 -33.96
C PRO A 175 0.34 -5.30 -32.78
N PRO A 176 0.86 -6.52 -33.06
CA PRO A 176 1.47 -7.36 -32.02
C PRO A 176 2.61 -6.68 -31.26
N GLU A 177 3.39 -5.83 -31.93
CA GLU A 177 4.47 -5.08 -31.31
C GLU A 177 3.95 -4.11 -30.20
N MET A 178 2.89 -3.37 -30.51
CA MET A 178 2.25 -2.47 -29.55
C MET A 178 1.64 -3.25 -28.37
N LEU A 179 1.13 -4.46 -28.63
CA LEU A 179 0.61 -5.33 -27.58
C LEU A 179 1.70 -5.72 -26.57
N LEU A 180 2.93 -5.98 -27.03
CA LEU A 180 4.07 -6.27 -26.17
C LEU A 180 4.41 -5.08 -25.27
N TYR A 181 4.38 -3.85 -25.80
CA TYR A 181 4.52 -2.64 -24.95
C TYR A 181 3.40 -2.55 -23.91
N GLY A 182 2.16 -2.90 -24.27
CA GLY A 182 1.06 -2.97 -23.29
C GLY A 182 1.31 -3.98 -22.17
N VAL A 183 1.86 -5.14 -22.48
CA VAL A 183 2.25 -6.14 -21.47
C VAL A 183 3.34 -5.59 -20.53
N ILE A 184 4.37 -4.94 -21.08
CA ILE A 184 5.43 -4.30 -20.29
C ILE A 184 4.84 -3.21 -19.41
N LEU A 185 3.93 -2.40 -19.92
CA LEU A 185 3.22 -1.37 -19.18
C LEU A 185 2.47 -1.96 -17.98
N VAL A 186 1.67 -3.02 -18.18
CA VAL A 186 0.90 -3.70 -17.14
C VAL A 186 1.82 -4.26 -16.06
N ILE A 187 2.89 -4.96 -16.43
CA ILE A 187 3.86 -5.50 -15.48
C ILE A 187 4.53 -4.39 -14.68
N THR A 188 4.89 -3.29 -15.34
CA THR A 188 5.55 -2.16 -14.69
C THR A 188 4.65 -1.52 -13.65
N TYR A 189 3.42 -1.12 -14.03
CA TYR A 189 2.57 -0.42 -13.07
C TYR A 189 2.06 -1.31 -11.95
N THR A 190 1.78 -2.59 -12.19
CA THR A 190 1.35 -3.51 -11.12
C THR A 190 2.50 -3.83 -10.15
N THR A 191 3.74 -3.88 -10.63
CA THR A 191 4.92 -4.01 -9.76
C THR A 191 5.10 -2.79 -8.88
N VAL A 192 5.00 -1.59 -9.45
CA VAL A 192 5.08 -0.32 -8.70
C VAL A 192 3.92 -0.20 -7.70
N LEU A 193 2.70 -0.49 -8.15
CA LEU A 193 1.51 -0.52 -7.31
C LEU A 193 1.70 -1.43 -6.10
N ASN A 194 2.20 -2.65 -6.31
CA ASN A 194 2.46 -3.59 -5.23
C ASN A 194 3.46 -3.03 -4.22
N LYS A 195 4.54 -2.40 -4.69
CA LYS A 195 5.50 -1.71 -3.81
C LYS A 195 4.83 -0.59 -3.01
N VAL A 196 3.99 0.23 -3.65
CA VAL A 196 3.26 1.33 -2.98
C VAL A 196 2.29 0.79 -1.92
N LEU A 197 1.59 -0.30 -2.20
CA LEU A 197 0.69 -0.95 -1.23
C LEU A 197 1.45 -1.45 0.01
N LEU A 198 2.66 -1.96 -0.17
CA LEU A 198 3.50 -2.49 0.91
C LEU A 198 4.27 -1.39 1.67
N LEU A 199 4.38 -0.17 1.14
CA LEU A 199 5.08 0.93 1.80
C LEU A 199 4.56 1.16 3.23
N GLY A 200 5.48 1.19 4.20
CA GLY A 200 5.17 1.45 5.62
C GLY A 200 4.44 0.31 6.35
N GLY A 201 4.19 -0.83 5.68
CA GLY A 201 3.68 -2.05 6.31
C GLY A 201 4.77 -2.99 6.83
N SER A 202 6.00 -2.85 6.32
CA SER A 202 7.11 -3.69 6.74
C SER A 202 7.43 -3.47 8.23
N LYS A 203 7.61 -4.57 8.93
CA LYS A 203 8.10 -4.63 10.29
C LYS A 203 9.54 -5.08 10.26
N MET A 204 10.31 -4.61 11.22
CA MET A 204 11.70 -5.00 11.38
C MET A 204 11.83 -5.90 12.59
N GLU A 205 12.34 -7.10 12.40
CA GLU A 205 12.85 -7.94 13.45
C GLU A 205 14.26 -7.49 13.79
N VAL A 206 14.49 -7.15 15.03
CA VAL A 206 15.79 -6.72 15.52
C VAL A 206 16.27 -7.69 16.57
N LYS A 207 17.44 -8.25 16.35
CA LYS A 207 18.18 -9.07 17.32
C LYS A 207 19.33 -8.25 17.87
N ILE A 208 19.38 -8.12 19.19
CA ILE A 208 20.38 -7.30 19.89
C ILE A 208 21.18 -8.21 20.79
N ILE A 209 22.50 -8.23 20.60
CA ILE A 209 23.48 -8.93 21.42
C ILE A 209 24.33 -7.86 22.09
N SER A 210 24.25 -7.76 23.41
CA SER A 210 24.88 -6.70 24.21
C SER A 210 25.41 -7.27 25.52
N ARG A 211 26.37 -6.56 26.11
CA ARG A 211 26.83 -6.83 27.47
C ARG A 211 25.84 -6.34 28.53
N ASN A 212 24.93 -5.44 28.17
CA ASN A 212 23.94 -4.83 29.06
C ASN A 212 22.48 -5.13 28.64
N PRO A 213 22.08 -6.42 28.46
CA PRO A 213 20.79 -6.77 27.90
C PRO A 213 19.61 -6.30 28.76
N GLU A 214 19.76 -6.30 30.09
CA GLU A 214 18.69 -5.89 31.01
C GLU A 214 18.37 -4.39 30.92
N GLN A 215 19.40 -3.53 30.82
CA GLN A 215 19.20 -2.09 30.66
C GLN A 215 18.51 -1.77 29.31
N ILE A 216 18.93 -2.46 28.24
CA ILE A 216 18.30 -2.31 26.92
C ILE A 216 16.86 -2.79 26.97
N ARG A 217 16.57 -3.92 27.63
CA ARG A 217 15.21 -4.44 27.82
C ARG A 217 14.30 -3.41 28.49
N GLN A 218 14.75 -2.85 29.61
CA GLN A 218 13.97 -1.84 30.34
C GLN A 218 13.74 -0.58 29.50
N ALA A 219 14.74 -0.12 28.77
CA ALA A 219 14.64 1.03 27.89
C ALA A 219 13.67 0.80 26.73
N ILE A 220 13.66 -0.40 26.12
CA ILE A 220 12.72 -0.75 25.04
C ILE A 220 11.28 -0.75 25.57
N ILE A 221 11.03 -1.37 26.72
CA ILE A 221 9.70 -1.43 27.33
C ILE A 221 9.23 -0.03 27.73
N GLY A 222 10.10 0.76 28.34
CA GLY A 222 9.73 2.09 28.86
C GLY A 222 9.55 3.17 27.78
N HIS A 223 10.38 3.16 26.72
CA HIS A 223 10.37 4.25 25.72
C HIS A 223 9.63 3.89 24.43
N LEU A 224 9.63 2.60 24.04
CA LEU A 224 9.00 2.16 22.79
C LEU A 224 7.66 1.45 23.01
N ASP A 225 7.35 1.09 24.28
CA ASP A 225 6.17 0.29 24.63
C ASP A 225 6.01 -0.94 23.70
N ARG A 226 7.11 -1.67 23.49
CA ARG A 226 7.18 -2.89 22.68
C ARG A 226 7.56 -4.08 23.53
N GLY A 227 6.82 -5.18 23.31
CA GLY A 227 7.20 -6.48 23.85
C GLY A 227 8.46 -6.98 23.17
N LEU A 228 9.28 -7.71 23.89
CA LEU A 228 10.47 -8.36 23.38
C LEU A 228 10.58 -9.78 23.94
N THR A 229 11.35 -10.62 23.27
CA THR A 229 11.66 -11.99 23.72
C THR A 229 13.15 -12.08 23.99
N ILE A 230 13.52 -12.71 25.11
CA ILE A 230 14.90 -13.02 25.44
C ILE A 230 15.19 -14.44 24.98
N LEU A 231 16.17 -14.60 24.10
CA LEU A 231 16.68 -15.88 23.67
C LEU A 231 17.98 -16.16 24.40
N ARG A 232 18.13 -17.35 24.97
CA ARG A 232 19.41 -17.82 25.52
C ARG A 232 20.27 -18.29 24.38
N ALA A 233 21.50 -17.84 24.33
CA ALA A 233 22.48 -18.18 23.30
C ALA A 233 23.86 -18.34 23.93
N GLU A 234 24.72 -19.08 23.27
CA GLU A 234 26.13 -19.25 23.63
C GLU A 234 27.01 -18.59 22.57
N GLY A 235 28.02 -17.85 22.99
CA GLY A 235 28.98 -17.23 22.10
C GLY A 235 29.85 -18.28 21.43
N GLY A 236 29.78 -18.42 20.08
CA GLY A 236 30.50 -19.45 19.37
C GLY A 236 32.03 -19.36 19.51
N TYR A 237 32.60 -18.20 19.81
CA TYR A 237 34.04 -18.01 20.05
C TYR A 237 34.38 -18.00 21.53
N SER A 238 33.61 -17.27 22.35
CA SER A 238 33.89 -17.10 23.78
C SER A 238 33.32 -18.21 24.64
N GLN A 239 32.40 -19.04 24.12
CA GLN A 239 31.66 -20.07 24.86
C GLN A 239 30.95 -19.56 26.11
N GLU A 240 30.66 -18.23 26.13
CA GLU A 240 29.97 -17.59 27.21
C GLU A 240 28.44 -17.59 26.97
N ASP A 241 27.69 -17.79 28.06
CA ASP A 241 26.24 -17.62 28.03
C ASP A 241 25.89 -16.18 27.73
N ARG A 242 25.06 -15.96 26.73
CA ARG A 242 24.58 -14.63 26.30
C ARG A 242 23.06 -14.58 26.16
N GLN A 243 22.53 -13.40 26.27
CA GLN A 243 21.14 -13.13 26.00
C GLN A 243 21.00 -12.32 24.72
N VAL A 244 20.18 -12.81 23.79
CA VAL A 244 19.80 -12.11 22.58
C VAL A 244 18.41 -11.55 22.79
N LEU A 245 18.25 -10.23 22.68
CA LEU A 245 16.95 -9.57 22.73
C LEU A 245 16.38 -9.56 21.33
N LEU A 246 15.22 -10.18 21.15
CA LEU A 246 14.47 -10.19 19.90
C LEU A 246 13.27 -9.28 20.05
N VAL A 247 13.19 -8.23 19.24
CA VAL A 247 12.09 -7.27 19.24
C VAL A 247 11.63 -7.01 17.82
N VAL A 248 10.32 -6.83 17.64
CA VAL A 248 9.75 -6.43 16.36
C VAL A 248 9.24 -4.99 16.47
N VAL A 249 9.71 -4.14 15.57
CA VAL A 249 9.40 -2.72 15.53
C VAL A 249 8.93 -2.29 14.14
N SER A 250 8.31 -1.12 14.04
CA SER A 250 8.06 -0.49 12.75
C SER A 250 9.33 0.21 12.24
N ASN A 251 9.42 0.48 10.94
CA ASN A 251 10.53 1.23 10.36
C ASN A 251 10.78 2.59 11.03
N ARG A 252 9.72 3.25 11.53
CA ARG A 252 9.83 4.52 12.23
C ARG A 252 10.45 4.37 13.60
N GLU A 253 10.15 3.28 14.29
CA GLU A 253 10.66 2.98 15.63
C GLU A 253 12.09 2.42 15.59
N LEU A 254 12.53 1.87 14.46
CA LEU A 254 13.87 1.31 14.29
C LEU A 254 14.96 2.33 14.62
N HIS A 255 14.88 3.53 14.08
CA HIS A 255 15.86 4.59 14.36
C HIS A 255 15.91 4.99 15.83
N GLN A 256 14.76 4.97 16.51
CA GLN A 256 14.72 5.25 17.96
C GLN A 256 15.33 4.10 18.74
N LEU A 257 15.04 2.85 18.36
CA LEU A 257 15.62 1.65 18.96
C LEU A 257 17.15 1.65 18.82
N GLU A 258 17.67 1.93 17.61
CA GLU A 258 19.12 2.00 17.37
C GLU A 258 19.81 3.04 18.26
N ARG A 259 19.19 4.21 18.44
CA ARG A 259 19.73 5.23 19.37
C ARG A 259 19.74 4.76 20.81
N ILE A 260 18.67 4.12 21.28
CA ILE A 260 18.59 3.58 22.63
C ILE A 260 19.72 2.55 22.86
N VAL A 261 19.87 1.61 21.93
CA VAL A 261 20.86 0.56 22.03
C VAL A 261 22.28 1.12 22.01
N LYS A 262 22.61 2.02 21.08
CA LYS A 262 23.94 2.65 20.98
C LYS A 262 24.30 3.52 22.20
N ASN A 263 23.30 4.16 22.81
CA ASN A 263 23.55 4.97 24.01
C ASN A 263 23.87 4.12 25.25
N ILE A 264 23.33 2.89 25.32
CA ILE A 264 23.54 1.98 26.45
C ILE A 264 24.80 1.14 26.23
N ASP A 265 24.97 0.62 25.04
CA ASP A 265 26.11 -0.21 24.65
C ASP A 265 26.56 0.07 23.22
N PRO A 266 27.55 0.97 23.03
CA PRO A 266 28.09 1.28 21.69
C PRO A 266 28.71 0.10 20.95
N GLU A 267 29.17 -0.93 21.69
CA GLU A 267 29.77 -2.15 21.12
C GLU A 267 28.74 -3.25 20.85
N SER A 268 27.45 -3.00 21.09
CA SER A 268 26.40 -3.97 20.85
C SER A 268 26.34 -4.39 19.38
N PHE A 269 26.08 -5.68 19.16
CA PHE A 269 25.87 -6.23 17.84
C PHE A 269 24.35 -6.30 17.54
N VAL A 270 23.92 -5.62 16.47
CA VAL A 270 22.51 -5.49 16.12
C VAL A 270 22.29 -6.06 14.73
N ILE A 271 21.38 -7.03 14.60
CA ILE A 271 20.93 -7.58 13.33
C ILE A 271 19.53 -7.08 13.06
N VAL A 272 19.29 -6.49 11.90
CA VAL A 272 17.99 -6.02 11.44
C VAL A 272 17.57 -6.83 10.23
N SER A 273 16.37 -7.42 10.30
CA SER A 273 15.79 -8.21 9.22
C SER A 273 14.37 -7.70 8.91
N GLU A 274 14.04 -7.59 7.63
CA GLU A 274 12.67 -7.24 7.24
C GLU A 274 11.73 -8.44 7.39
N VAL A 275 10.61 -8.24 8.10
CA VAL A 275 9.60 -9.27 8.31
C VAL A 275 8.39 -8.98 7.44
N ARG A 276 8.02 -9.94 6.61
CA ARG A 276 6.87 -9.79 5.68
C ARG A 276 5.53 -9.71 6.40
N GLU A 277 5.37 -10.48 7.49
CA GLU A 277 4.12 -10.53 8.23
C GLU A 277 4.39 -10.84 9.71
N VAL A 278 3.74 -10.07 10.59
CA VAL A 278 3.74 -10.29 12.03
C VAL A 278 2.30 -10.31 12.53
N ARG A 279 1.92 -11.40 13.18
CA ARG A 279 0.60 -11.57 13.79
C ARG A 279 0.74 -11.71 15.30
N GLY A 280 -0.09 -11.02 16.05
CA GLY A 280 -0.11 -11.11 17.52
C GLY A 280 -0.52 -9.81 18.19
N ARG A 281 -0.50 -9.83 19.54
CA ARG A 281 -0.85 -8.66 20.35
C ARG A 281 0.15 -7.52 20.13
N GLY A 282 -0.36 -6.32 19.90
CA GLY A 282 0.44 -5.14 19.58
C GLY A 282 0.74 -4.93 18.09
N PHE A 283 0.34 -5.89 17.21
CA PHE A 283 0.49 -5.79 15.75
C PHE A 283 -0.83 -6.00 15.02
N SER A 284 -1.46 -7.17 15.16
CA SER A 284 -2.74 -7.50 14.53
C SER A 284 -3.91 -7.55 15.52
N LEU A 285 -3.63 -7.60 16.83
CA LEU A 285 -4.60 -7.59 17.91
C LEU A 285 -4.38 -6.36 18.80
N THR A 286 -5.49 -5.81 19.35
CA THR A 286 -5.45 -4.66 20.27
C THR A 286 -4.63 -4.99 21.52
N LYS A 287 -3.79 -4.06 21.98
CA LYS A 287 -3.05 -4.19 23.24
C LYS A 287 -4.03 -4.14 24.40
N GLU A 288 -4.16 -5.20 25.16
CA GLU A 288 -4.74 -5.16 26.50
C GLU A 288 -3.59 -5.06 27.50
N HIS A 289 -3.44 -3.90 28.15
CA HIS A 289 -2.59 -3.77 29.31
C HIS A 289 -3.26 -4.49 30.50
N LYS A 290 -2.78 -5.67 30.86
CA LYS A 290 -3.06 -6.20 32.19
C LYS A 290 -2.27 -5.32 33.17
N SER A 291 -2.97 -4.45 33.91
CA SER A 291 -2.45 -3.87 35.14
C SER A 291 -2.08 -5.03 36.05
N THR A 292 -0.82 -5.12 36.39
CA THR A 292 -0.33 -6.01 37.45
C THR A 292 -0.90 -5.48 38.77
N GLN A 293 -2.08 -6.00 39.14
CA GLN A 293 -2.53 -5.83 40.52
C GLN A 293 -1.59 -6.67 41.39
N SER A 294 -0.83 -5.97 42.23
CA SER A 294 -0.14 -6.53 43.37
C SER A 294 -1.20 -7.12 44.32
N GLU A 295 -1.44 -8.41 44.24
CA GLU A 295 -2.11 -9.12 45.31
C GLU A 295 -1.16 -9.16 46.51
N GLY A 296 -1.37 -8.20 47.40
CA GLY A 296 -0.86 -8.23 48.78
C GLY A 296 -1.54 -9.40 49.50
N ASN A 297 -0.74 -10.37 49.80
CA ASN A 297 -1.06 -11.54 50.62
C ASN A 297 -1.35 -11.06 52.03
N SER A 298 -2.62 -11.08 52.46
CA SER A 298 -3.01 -11.05 53.87
C SER A 298 -3.70 -12.37 54.20
N ALA A 299 -2.88 -13.36 54.47
CA ALA A 299 -3.30 -14.57 55.15
C ALA A 299 -3.70 -14.23 56.62
N SER A 300 -4.98 -14.13 56.90
CA SER A 300 -5.51 -14.24 58.26
C SER A 300 -5.85 -15.70 58.52
N VAL A 301 -4.99 -16.33 59.29
CA VAL A 301 -5.25 -17.55 60.05
C VAL A 301 -6.46 -17.30 60.97
N ASN A 302 -7.51 -18.11 60.82
CA ASN A 302 -8.48 -18.36 61.91
C ASN A 302 -8.65 -19.85 62.11
N VAL A 303 -8.14 -20.28 63.26
CA VAL A 303 -8.43 -21.53 63.96
C VAL A 303 -9.84 -21.44 64.56
N LYS A 304 -10.71 -22.34 64.18
CA LYS A 304 -11.55 -23.16 65.08
C LYS A 304 -12.30 -24.19 64.25
#